data_1bad4422e86af07f5b315f62d2839dee
#
_entry.id   1bad4422e86af07f5b315f62d2839dee
#
_cell.length_a   1.000
_cell.length_b   1.000
_cell.length_c   1.000
_cell.angle_alpha   90.00
_cell.angle_beta   90.00
_cell.angle_gamma   90.00
#
_symmetry.space_group_name_H-M   'P 1'
#
loop_
_entity.id
_entity.type
_entity.pdbx_description
1 polymer ?
#
loop_
_entity_poly.entity_id
_entity_poly.type
_entity_poly.pdbx_seq_one_letter_code
_entity_poly.pdbx_strand_id
1 'polypeptide(L)'
;RMLLWHKVIKINRKRNFIELNSKETINYHKLILATGTRPRKLEIPGSTMPQIRYLRTIDDVNFLKNKITQNTNLLIIGAGYIGLEVAASAIMRKANVTVIESADRVLSRVTGTAISSFYHKLHATRGVKIHLNSAVAEFGSSQNVNFANFENGDQCVFDWAVVGIGVIPNIEIAEDANLECNNGIMVNEFTQTSDSDIHAIGDCSNHPSFIYQKRIRLESVPNALAQAKTAAKFICGSQQPYDQVPWFWSDQYDIKLQSVGLAIDYDRVILDGDEESHKFTVSYIKNDQIVALDAVNSPREFLQAKKEIS
;
A
#
# COMPACT_ATOMS: atom_id res chain seq x y z
N ARG A 1 -13.12 5.87 -25.64
CA ARG A 1 -12.26 7.09 -25.79
C ARG A 1 -11.52 7.34 -24.50
N MET A 2 -10.22 7.65 -24.56
CA MET A 2 -9.39 8.04 -23.43
C MET A 2 -9.13 9.55 -23.51
N LEU A 3 -9.32 10.27 -22.40
CA LEU A 3 -9.05 11.70 -22.28
C LEU A 3 -7.89 11.88 -21.30
N LEU A 4 -6.67 11.98 -21.84
CA LEU A 4 -5.47 12.26 -21.03
C LEU A 4 -5.39 13.75 -20.70
N TRP A 5 -4.75 14.08 -19.57
CA TRP A 5 -4.53 15.46 -19.11
C TRP A 5 -5.81 16.22 -18.72
N HIS A 6 -6.92 15.49 -18.53
CA HIS A 6 -8.19 16.03 -18.06
C HIS A 6 -8.42 15.59 -16.60
N LYS A 7 -8.66 16.54 -15.74
CA LYS A 7 -9.03 16.29 -14.36
C LYS A 7 -10.52 16.52 -14.19
N VAL A 8 -11.21 15.54 -13.62
CA VAL A 8 -12.61 15.73 -13.17
C VAL A 8 -12.56 16.57 -11.89
N ILE A 9 -13.30 17.68 -11.89
CA ILE A 9 -13.34 18.63 -10.76
C ILE A 9 -14.69 18.65 -10.05
N LYS A 10 -15.73 18.08 -10.67
CA LYS A 10 -17.06 18.03 -10.07
C LYS A 10 -17.89 16.87 -10.64
N ILE A 11 -18.73 16.29 -9.78
CA ILE A 11 -19.75 15.32 -10.15
C ILE A 11 -21.12 15.93 -9.85
N ASN A 12 -22.00 15.99 -10.85
CA ASN A 12 -23.38 16.43 -10.67
C ASN A 12 -24.31 15.21 -10.74
N ARG A 13 -24.65 14.66 -9.60
CA ARG A 13 -25.51 13.48 -9.44
C ARG A 13 -26.93 13.68 -9.94
N LYS A 14 -27.49 14.90 -9.80
CA LYS A 14 -28.89 15.20 -10.20
C LYS A 14 -29.08 15.21 -11.71
N ARG A 15 -28.01 15.53 -12.47
CA ARG A 15 -28.05 15.65 -13.94
C ARG A 15 -27.14 14.63 -14.63
N ASN A 16 -26.51 13.74 -13.88
CA ASN A 16 -25.63 12.67 -14.35
C ASN A 16 -24.54 13.17 -15.31
N PHE A 17 -23.77 14.18 -14.89
CA PHE A 17 -22.60 14.65 -15.61
C PHE A 17 -21.39 14.89 -14.68
N ILE A 18 -20.21 14.82 -15.27
CA ILE A 18 -18.96 15.27 -14.65
C ILE A 18 -18.49 16.54 -15.34
N GLU A 19 -17.81 17.41 -14.59
CA GLU A 19 -17.15 18.62 -15.09
C GLU A 19 -15.64 18.44 -15.05
N LEU A 20 -14.97 18.78 -16.16
CA LEU A 20 -13.52 18.74 -16.28
C LEU A 20 -12.90 20.08 -15.92
N ASN A 21 -11.58 20.07 -15.61
CA ASN A 21 -10.81 21.30 -15.39
C ASN A 21 -10.81 22.27 -16.60
N SER A 22 -11.12 21.78 -17.80
CA SER A 22 -11.38 22.59 -19.00
C SER A 22 -12.75 23.27 -19.02
N LYS A 23 -13.62 23.00 -18.02
CA LYS A 23 -15.06 23.38 -17.96
C LYS A 23 -15.96 22.62 -18.95
N GLU A 24 -15.40 21.69 -19.70
CA GLU A 24 -16.20 20.74 -20.50
C GLU A 24 -17.00 19.82 -19.56
N THR A 25 -18.22 19.47 -19.95
CA THR A 25 -19.05 18.51 -19.23
C THR A 25 -19.22 17.22 -20.02
N ILE A 26 -19.23 16.09 -19.31
CA ILE A 26 -19.47 14.76 -19.92
C ILE A 26 -20.61 14.10 -19.16
N ASN A 27 -21.69 13.77 -19.88
CA ASN A 27 -22.81 13.03 -19.33
C ASN A 27 -22.45 11.54 -19.17
N TYR A 28 -23.01 10.89 -18.14
CA TYR A 28 -22.86 9.46 -17.91
C TYR A 28 -24.21 8.79 -17.57
N HIS A 29 -24.36 7.53 -17.94
CA HIS A 29 -25.41 6.65 -17.40
C HIS A 29 -24.90 5.90 -16.16
N LYS A 30 -23.65 5.48 -16.20
CA LYS A 30 -22.94 4.89 -15.06
C LYS A 30 -21.54 5.54 -14.95
N LEU A 31 -21.12 5.83 -13.73
CA LEU A 31 -19.82 6.42 -13.42
C LEU A 31 -19.03 5.46 -12.55
N ILE A 32 -17.75 5.27 -12.86
CA ILE A 32 -16.84 4.49 -12.02
C ILE A 32 -15.75 5.42 -11.50
N LEU A 33 -15.64 5.54 -10.17
CA LEU A 33 -14.57 6.25 -9.48
C LEU A 33 -13.41 5.28 -9.23
N ALA A 34 -12.26 5.52 -9.86
CA ALA A 34 -11.04 4.75 -9.70
C ALA A 34 -9.89 5.68 -9.32
N THR A 35 -10.14 6.57 -8.36
CA THR A 35 -9.26 7.68 -7.97
C THR A 35 -8.02 7.24 -7.20
N GLY A 36 -8.01 5.99 -6.69
CA GLY A 36 -6.87 5.41 -5.99
C GLY A 36 -6.51 6.15 -4.71
N THR A 37 -5.22 6.20 -4.44
CA THR A 37 -4.63 6.77 -3.22
C THR A 37 -3.48 7.69 -3.55
N ARG A 38 -3.09 8.53 -2.58
CA ARG A 38 -1.87 9.34 -2.59
C ARG A 38 -1.01 9.05 -1.37
N PRO A 39 0.33 9.25 -1.44
CA PRO A 39 1.20 9.09 -0.28
C PRO A 39 0.80 10.06 0.85
N ARG A 40 0.79 9.55 2.06
CA ARG A 40 0.69 10.37 3.27
C ARG A 40 1.96 11.19 3.41
N LYS A 41 1.81 12.50 3.55
CA LYS A 41 2.94 13.41 3.75
C LYS A 41 3.28 13.55 5.24
N LEU A 42 4.55 13.77 5.52
CA LEU A 42 5.00 14.17 6.84
C LEU A 42 4.68 15.65 7.06
N GLU A 43 4.18 15.97 8.25
CA GLU A 43 3.85 17.35 8.67
C GLU A 43 4.78 17.75 9.83
N ILE A 44 6.10 17.69 9.55
CA ILE A 44 7.16 18.07 10.50
C ILE A 44 8.06 19.13 9.88
N PRO A 45 8.81 19.89 10.68
CA PRO A 45 9.76 20.89 10.18
C PRO A 45 10.72 20.28 9.16
N GLY A 46 10.95 20.99 8.06
CA GLY A 46 11.85 20.56 6.98
C GLY A 46 11.29 19.52 6.02
N SER A 47 10.09 18.97 6.22
CA SER A 47 9.50 17.92 5.36
C SER A 47 9.24 18.35 3.91
N THR A 48 9.34 19.64 3.60
CA THR A 48 9.21 20.21 2.25
C THR A 48 10.55 20.36 1.51
N MET A 49 11.66 19.99 2.14
CA MET A 49 12.98 20.06 1.49
C MET A 49 12.98 19.22 0.19
N PRO A 50 13.68 19.68 -0.87
CA PRO A 50 13.68 19.00 -2.16
C PRO A 50 14.32 17.60 -2.13
N GLN A 51 15.07 17.27 -1.09
CA GLN A 51 15.67 15.95 -0.86
C GLN A 51 14.69 14.93 -0.28
N ILE A 52 13.54 15.39 0.26
CA ILE A 52 12.50 14.52 0.81
C ILE A 52 11.55 14.11 -0.31
N ARG A 53 11.42 12.83 -0.56
CA ARG A 53 10.67 12.28 -1.69
C ARG A 53 9.60 11.29 -1.24
N TYR A 54 8.57 11.22 -2.04
CA TYR A 54 7.49 10.25 -1.91
C TYR A 54 7.46 9.42 -3.19
N LEU A 55 7.17 8.13 -3.07
CA LEU A 55 7.11 7.23 -4.21
C LEU A 55 5.66 6.92 -4.58
N ARG A 56 5.22 7.35 -5.77
CA ARG A 56 3.87 7.05 -6.29
C ARG A 56 3.83 6.83 -7.79
N THR A 57 4.63 7.58 -8.56
CA THR A 57 4.57 7.61 -10.01
C THR A 57 5.85 7.08 -10.63
N ILE A 58 5.80 6.78 -11.94
CA ILE A 58 7.00 6.37 -12.68
C ILE A 58 8.05 7.50 -12.72
N ASP A 59 7.61 8.76 -12.67
CA ASP A 59 8.53 9.90 -12.62
C ASP A 59 9.29 9.96 -11.29
N ASP A 60 8.63 9.61 -10.17
CA ASP A 60 9.29 9.46 -8.88
C ASP A 60 10.35 8.36 -8.92
N VAL A 61 10.02 7.21 -9.54
CA VAL A 61 10.97 6.10 -9.73
C VAL A 61 12.16 6.54 -10.57
N ASN A 62 11.91 7.19 -11.71
CA ASN A 62 12.95 7.65 -12.62
C ASN A 62 13.87 8.66 -11.94
N PHE A 63 13.29 9.58 -11.17
CA PHE A 63 14.07 10.53 -10.37
C PHE A 63 14.96 9.80 -9.36
N LEU A 64 14.40 8.94 -8.52
CA LEU A 64 15.14 8.20 -7.47
C LEU A 64 16.20 7.29 -8.10
N LYS A 65 15.87 6.60 -9.20
CA LYS A 65 16.82 5.75 -9.93
C LYS A 65 18.08 6.50 -10.35
N ASN A 66 17.95 7.76 -10.74
CA ASN A 66 19.09 8.60 -11.15
C ASN A 66 19.87 9.19 -9.97
N LYS A 67 19.26 9.27 -8.78
CA LYS A 67 19.85 9.88 -7.58
C LYS A 67 20.44 8.86 -6.60
N ILE A 68 19.87 7.66 -6.55
CA ILE A 68 20.37 6.58 -5.70
C ILE A 68 21.44 5.79 -6.45
N THR A 69 22.69 6.08 -6.15
CA THR A 69 23.88 5.47 -6.74
C THR A 69 24.78 4.89 -5.65
N GLN A 70 25.93 4.35 -6.04
CA GLN A 70 26.91 3.85 -5.07
C GLN A 70 27.30 4.93 -4.05
N ASN A 71 27.34 4.56 -2.78
CA ASN A 71 27.65 5.40 -1.62
C ASN A 71 26.63 6.51 -1.31
N THR A 72 25.51 6.61 -2.03
CA THR A 72 24.42 7.51 -1.64
C THR A 72 23.90 7.13 -0.25
N ASN A 73 23.82 8.08 0.67
CA ASN A 73 23.17 7.89 1.97
C ASN A 73 21.67 8.09 1.81
N LEU A 74 20.93 6.99 1.78
CA LEU A 74 19.48 6.98 1.63
C LEU A 74 18.81 6.76 2.99
N LEU A 75 18.00 7.72 3.41
CA LEU A 75 17.12 7.59 4.56
C LEU A 75 15.73 7.16 4.09
N ILE A 76 15.16 6.13 4.71
CA ILE A 76 13.80 5.65 4.43
C ILE A 76 12.98 5.80 5.70
N ILE A 77 11.85 6.48 5.61
CA ILE A 77 10.91 6.68 6.71
C ILE A 77 9.70 5.78 6.48
N GLY A 78 9.54 4.79 7.36
CA GLY A 78 8.53 3.75 7.29
C GLY A 78 9.07 2.42 6.74
N ALA A 79 8.94 1.35 7.52
CA ALA A 79 9.34 -0.01 7.17
C ALA A 79 8.16 -0.88 6.72
N GLY A 80 7.21 -0.31 5.98
CA GLY A 80 6.18 -1.04 5.23
C GLY A 80 6.75 -1.65 3.94
N TYR A 81 5.91 -2.31 3.13
CA TYR A 81 6.36 -2.96 1.90
C TYR A 81 7.13 -2.02 0.97
N ILE A 82 6.59 -0.84 0.66
CA ILE A 82 7.24 0.13 -0.23
C ILE A 82 8.60 0.57 0.31
N GLY A 83 8.69 0.88 1.62
CA GLY A 83 9.95 1.28 2.24
C GLY A 83 11.02 0.19 2.15
N LEU A 84 10.66 -1.06 2.42
CA LEU A 84 11.60 -2.19 2.35
C LEU A 84 11.96 -2.57 0.91
N GLU A 85 11.05 -2.46 -0.07
CA GLU A 85 11.34 -2.66 -1.49
C GLU A 85 12.32 -1.59 -2.02
N VAL A 86 12.14 -0.34 -1.59
CA VAL A 86 13.10 0.74 -1.89
C VAL A 86 14.44 0.46 -1.24
N ALA A 87 14.47 -0.01 0.02
CA ALA A 87 15.70 -0.39 0.72
C ALA A 87 16.43 -1.50 -0.02
N ALA A 88 15.73 -2.57 -0.42
CA ALA A 88 16.29 -3.67 -1.19
C ALA A 88 16.90 -3.18 -2.52
N SER A 89 16.15 -2.38 -3.26
CA SER A 89 16.60 -1.82 -4.54
C SER A 89 17.82 -0.90 -4.38
N ALA A 90 17.87 -0.11 -3.31
CA ALA A 90 18.99 0.79 -3.03
C ALA A 90 20.26 0.03 -2.62
N ILE A 91 20.14 -1.00 -1.80
CA ILE A 91 21.29 -1.89 -1.43
C ILE A 91 21.86 -2.55 -2.69
N MET A 92 21.03 -3.07 -3.59
CA MET A 92 21.51 -3.63 -4.86
C MET A 92 22.26 -2.62 -5.73
N ARG A 93 22.02 -1.33 -5.53
CA ARG A 93 22.76 -0.22 -6.17
C ARG A 93 23.96 0.27 -5.34
N LYS A 94 24.32 -0.44 -4.26
CA LYS A 94 25.42 -0.14 -3.36
C LYS A 94 25.28 1.21 -2.63
N ALA A 95 24.06 1.64 -2.36
CA ALA A 95 23.79 2.78 -1.49
C ALA A 95 23.92 2.39 -0.01
N ASN A 96 24.19 3.36 0.85
CA ASN A 96 24.10 3.21 2.30
C ASN A 96 22.66 3.48 2.73
N VAL A 97 21.98 2.50 3.30
CA VAL A 97 20.55 2.60 3.60
C VAL A 97 20.28 2.58 5.10
N THR A 98 19.54 3.58 5.57
CA THR A 98 19.01 3.65 6.93
C THR A 98 17.49 3.71 6.86
N VAL A 99 16.81 2.82 7.59
CA VAL A 99 15.34 2.76 7.70
C VAL A 99 14.93 3.15 9.11
N ILE A 100 13.98 4.07 9.22
CA ILE A 100 13.37 4.53 10.48
C ILE A 100 11.93 4.06 10.49
N GLU A 101 11.53 3.37 11.56
CA GLU A 101 10.16 2.88 11.78
C GLU A 101 9.68 3.25 13.19
N SER A 102 8.53 3.87 13.27
CA SER A 102 7.92 4.26 14.54
C SER A 102 7.35 3.09 15.33
N ALA A 103 7.01 2.01 14.65
CA ALA A 103 6.53 0.78 15.27
C ALA A 103 7.71 -0.05 15.83
N ASP A 104 7.37 -1.03 16.66
CA ASP A 104 8.29 -1.98 17.29
C ASP A 104 8.84 -3.05 16.33
N ARG A 105 8.33 -3.15 15.12
CA ARG A 105 8.75 -4.13 14.10
C ARG A 105 8.45 -3.65 12.68
N VAL A 106 9.22 -4.14 11.72
CA VAL A 106 8.96 -3.91 10.29
C VAL A 106 7.66 -4.62 9.87
N LEU A 107 6.97 -4.11 8.84
CA LEU A 107 5.72 -4.69 8.30
C LEU A 107 4.60 -4.87 9.35
N SER A 108 4.64 -4.14 10.46
CA SER A 108 3.78 -4.33 11.65
C SER A 108 2.28 -4.31 11.34
N ARG A 109 1.86 -3.54 10.33
CA ARG A 109 0.44 -3.38 9.96
C ARG A 109 -0.09 -4.44 8.99
N VAL A 110 0.77 -5.26 8.42
CA VAL A 110 0.42 -6.06 7.24
C VAL A 110 0.74 -7.54 7.39
N THR A 111 1.56 -7.93 8.36
CA THR A 111 1.93 -9.34 8.59
C THR A 111 2.23 -9.61 10.05
N GLY A 112 2.34 -10.90 10.40
CA GLY A 112 2.65 -11.35 11.76
C GLY A 112 4.14 -11.24 12.11
N THR A 113 4.46 -11.56 13.37
CA THR A 113 5.80 -11.39 13.94
C THR A 113 6.87 -12.24 13.24
N ALA A 114 6.54 -13.47 12.83
CA ALA A 114 7.50 -14.35 12.15
C ALA A 114 8.03 -13.74 10.86
N ILE A 115 7.13 -13.27 9.98
CA ILE A 115 7.52 -12.59 8.72
C ILE A 115 8.23 -11.26 9.01
N SER A 116 7.77 -10.49 9.99
CA SER A 116 8.48 -9.27 10.43
C SER A 116 9.93 -9.56 10.83
N SER A 117 10.15 -10.57 11.65
CA SER A 117 11.49 -10.97 12.13
C SER A 117 12.36 -11.45 10.99
N PHE A 118 11.81 -12.24 10.08
CA PHE A 118 12.51 -12.70 8.89
C PHE A 118 12.99 -11.53 8.02
N TYR A 119 12.09 -10.58 7.68
CA TYR A 119 12.47 -9.42 6.86
C TYR A 119 13.42 -8.46 7.58
N HIS A 120 13.27 -8.28 8.89
CA HIS A 120 14.23 -7.50 9.67
C HIS A 120 15.65 -8.11 9.56
N LYS A 121 15.78 -9.42 9.81
CA LYS A 121 17.05 -10.15 9.70
C LYS A 121 17.62 -10.09 8.27
N LEU A 122 16.76 -10.31 7.26
CA LEU A 122 17.13 -10.28 5.84
C LEU A 122 17.76 -8.92 5.46
N HIS A 123 17.08 -7.82 5.79
CA HIS A 123 17.58 -6.48 5.49
C HIS A 123 18.84 -6.12 6.28
N ALA A 124 18.88 -6.44 7.58
CA ALA A 124 20.04 -6.19 8.41
C ALA A 124 21.29 -6.93 7.91
N THR A 125 21.16 -8.20 7.52
CA THR A 125 22.28 -9.00 6.98
C THR A 125 22.73 -8.50 5.60
N ARG A 126 21.88 -7.81 4.86
CA ARG A 126 22.23 -7.15 3.59
C ARG A 126 22.80 -5.73 3.78
N GLY A 127 22.98 -5.27 5.02
CA GLY A 127 23.63 -4.00 5.36
C GLY A 127 22.68 -2.81 5.54
N VAL A 128 21.36 -3.02 5.61
CA VAL A 128 20.40 -1.98 5.97
C VAL A 128 20.48 -1.72 7.47
N LYS A 129 20.65 -0.46 7.88
CA LYS A 129 20.51 -0.04 9.28
C LYS A 129 19.04 0.21 9.57
N ILE A 130 18.44 -0.51 10.50
CA ILE A 130 17.03 -0.39 10.86
C ILE A 130 16.91 0.11 12.29
N HIS A 131 16.21 1.23 12.47
CA HIS A 131 15.87 1.80 13.78
C HIS A 131 14.36 1.67 13.98
N LEU A 132 13.98 0.83 14.92
CA LEU A 132 12.59 0.62 15.35
C LEU A 132 12.28 1.55 16.53
N ASN A 133 10.98 1.73 16.83
CA ASN A 133 10.51 2.64 17.88
C ASN A 133 11.12 4.05 17.74
N SER A 134 11.34 4.48 16.51
CA SER A 134 12.01 5.73 16.19
C SER A 134 11.21 6.54 15.17
N ALA A 135 11.00 7.80 15.45
CA ALA A 135 10.33 8.73 14.55
C ALA A 135 11.24 9.94 14.26
N VAL A 136 11.09 10.49 13.05
CA VAL A 136 11.78 11.73 12.67
C VAL A 136 11.01 12.91 13.25
N ALA A 137 11.69 13.76 14.04
CA ALA A 137 11.14 14.98 14.61
C ALA A 137 11.24 16.15 13.63
N GLU A 138 12.37 16.27 12.93
CA GLU A 138 12.60 17.33 11.95
C GLU A 138 13.67 16.95 10.93
N PHE A 139 13.67 17.66 9.81
CA PHE A 139 14.75 17.67 8.83
C PHE A 139 15.42 19.05 8.80
N GLY A 140 16.72 19.05 8.57
CA GLY A 140 17.50 20.27 8.42
C GLY A 140 18.63 20.12 7.42
N SER A 141 19.28 21.24 7.12
CA SER A 141 20.51 21.28 6.33
C SER A 141 21.47 22.30 6.92
N SER A 142 22.73 21.92 7.08
CA SER A 142 23.80 22.79 7.54
C SER A 142 25.06 22.48 6.73
N GLN A 143 25.73 23.54 6.24
CA GLN A 143 26.96 23.41 5.43
C GLN A 143 26.81 22.42 4.25
N ASN A 144 25.64 22.43 3.57
CA ASN A 144 25.26 21.53 2.48
C ASN A 144 25.12 20.06 2.87
N VAL A 145 25.04 19.73 4.16
CA VAL A 145 24.77 18.40 4.68
C VAL A 145 23.34 18.36 5.19
N ASN A 146 22.51 17.44 4.62
CA ASN A 146 21.15 17.25 5.11
C ASN A 146 21.16 16.27 6.29
N PHE A 147 20.34 16.53 7.28
CA PHE A 147 20.18 15.68 8.46
C PHE A 147 18.71 15.52 8.86
N ALA A 148 18.44 14.42 9.53
CA ALA A 148 17.18 14.17 10.21
C ALA A 148 17.47 14.00 11.72
N ASN A 149 16.79 14.76 12.54
CA ASN A 149 16.78 14.60 13.99
C ASN A 149 15.63 13.68 14.38
N PHE A 150 15.88 12.72 15.26
CA PHE A 150 14.89 11.78 15.75
C PHE A 150 14.35 12.22 17.12
N GLU A 151 13.14 11.76 17.46
CA GLU A 151 12.51 12.08 18.74
C GLU A 151 13.33 11.64 19.96
N ASN A 152 14.18 10.59 19.81
CA ASN A 152 15.08 10.09 20.87
C ASN A 152 16.37 10.92 21.01
N GLY A 153 16.57 11.96 20.20
CA GLY A 153 17.77 12.80 20.19
C GLY A 153 18.89 12.35 19.26
N ASP A 154 18.76 11.19 18.60
CA ASP A 154 19.71 10.74 17.58
C ASP A 154 19.60 11.58 16.31
N GLN A 155 20.63 11.55 15.48
CA GLN A 155 20.68 12.23 14.20
C GLN A 155 21.20 11.29 13.10
N CYS A 156 20.64 11.42 11.89
CA CYS A 156 21.10 10.73 10.70
C CYS A 156 21.37 11.72 9.57
N VAL A 157 22.54 11.62 8.95
CA VAL A 157 22.90 12.39 7.75
C VAL A 157 22.44 11.64 6.52
N PHE A 158 21.89 12.33 5.53
CA PHE A 158 21.39 11.73 4.30
C PHE A 158 21.58 12.63 3.06
N ASP A 159 21.67 12.01 1.90
CA ASP A 159 21.63 12.69 0.60
C ASP A 159 20.19 12.81 0.09
N TRP A 160 19.43 11.74 0.21
CA TRP A 160 18.01 11.65 -0.17
C TRP A 160 17.22 10.90 0.90
N ALA A 161 15.98 11.33 1.10
CA ALA A 161 15.03 10.60 1.94
C ALA A 161 13.81 10.18 1.15
N VAL A 162 13.33 8.94 1.38
CA VAL A 162 12.08 8.42 0.83
C VAL A 162 11.09 8.15 1.96
N VAL A 163 9.91 8.74 1.85
CA VAL A 163 8.86 8.62 2.87
C VAL A 163 7.80 7.61 2.41
N GLY A 164 7.63 6.55 3.19
CA GLY A 164 6.70 5.45 2.95
C GLY A 164 5.81 5.13 4.16
N ILE A 165 5.13 6.13 4.73
CA ILE A 165 4.30 6.02 5.95
C ILE A 165 2.83 5.71 5.68
N GLY A 166 2.53 5.12 4.54
CA GLY A 166 1.18 4.76 4.10
C GLY A 166 0.56 5.77 3.15
N VAL A 167 -0.70 5.53 2.81
CA VAL A 167 -1.44 6.31 1.81
C VAL A 167 -2.77 6.82 2.35
N ILE A 168 -3.34 7.79 1.64
CA ILE A 168 -4.66 8.38 1.90
C ILE A 168 -5.51 8.13 0.66
N PRO A 169 -6.73 7.57 0.77
CA PRO A 169 -7.62 7.40 -0.36
C PRO A 169 -8.07 8.76 -0.92
N ASN A 170 -8.12 8.88 -2.24
CA ASN A 170 -8.56 10.10 -2.92
C ASN A 170 -10.09 10.09 -3.00
N ILE A 171 -10.74 10.67 -2.01
CA ILE A 171 -12.20 10.63 -1.84
C ILE A 171 -12.86 12.01 -1.98
N GLU A 172 -12.10 13.07 -2.09
CA GLU A 172 -12.60 14.45 -2.02
C GLU A 172 -13.70 14.72 -3.06
N ILE A 173 -13.52 14.23 -4.28
CA ILE A 173 -14.53 14.41 -5.33
C ILE A 173 -15.84 13.64 -5.04
N ALA A 174 -15.73 12.55 -4.29
CA ALA A 174 -16.91 11.77 -3.85
C ALA A 174 -17.61 12.49 -2.68
N GLU A 175 -16.85 13.02 -1.72
CA GLU A 175 -17.36 13.81 -0.61
C GLU A 175 -18.05 15.09 -1.10
N ASP A 176 -17.44 15.82 -2.04
CA ASP A 176 -18.02 17.01 -2.67
C ASP A 176 -19.34 16.69 -3.42
N ALA A 177 -19.46 15.45 -3.90
CA ALA A 177 -20.70 14.95 -4.50
C ALA A 177 -21.69 14.38 -3.46
N ASN A 178 -21.43 14.48 -2.17
CA ASN A 178 -22.21 13.91 -1.07
C ASN A 178 -22.42 12.38 -1.21
N LEU A 179 -21.39 11.65 -1.62
CA LEU A 179 -21.35 10.20 -1.50
C LEU A 179 -20.83 9.82 -0.10
N GLU A 180 -21.30 8.69 0.41
CA GLU A 180 -20.84 8.21 1.72
C GLU A 180 -19.38 7.78 1.67
N CYS A 181 -18.55 8.34 2.57
CA CYS A 181 -17.13 8.06 2.70
C CYS A 181 -16.77 7.75 4.15
N ASN A 182 -15.96 6.69 4.34
CA ASN A 182 -15.34 6.35 5.62
C ASN A 182 -14.08 5.53 5.34
N ASN A 183 -12.90 6.11 5.52
CA ASN A 183 -11.62 5.51 5.12
C ASN A 183 -11.66 4.94 3.68
N GLY A 184 -12.24 5.70 2.76
CA GLY A 184 -12.53 5.31 1.38
C GLY A 184 -13.98 5.62 1.01
N ILE A 185 -14.32 5.52 -0.27
CA ILE A 185 -15.69 5.65 -0.77
C ILE A 185 -16.44 4.37 -0.40
N MET A 186 -17.52 4.49 0.37
CA MET A 186 -18.30 3.35 0.80
C MET A 186 -19.07 2.75 -0.37
N VAL A 187 -18.91 1.43 -0.57
CA VAL A 187 -19.62 0.68 -1.62
C VAL A 187 -20.29 -0.56 -1.05
N ASN A 188 -21.30 -1.07 -1.75
CA ASN A 188 -21.88 -2.37 -1.48
C ASN A 188 -21.04 -3.51 -2.12
N GLU A 189 -21.52 -4.75 -2.04
CA GLU A 189 -20.89 -5.94 -2.62
C GLU A 189 -20.80 -5.93 -4.16
N PHE A 190 -21.50 -5.03 -4.81
CA PHE A 190 -21.47 -4.81 -6.27
C PHE A 190 -20.65 -3.58 -6.65
N THR A 191 -19.86 -3.05 -5.71
CA THR A 191 -19.06 -1.83 -5.86
C THR A 191 -19.87 -0.54 -6.06
N GLN A 192 -21.22 -0.56 -5.86
CA GLN A 192 -22.04 0.64 -5.94
C GLN A 192 -21.86 1.49 -4.67
N THR A 193 -21.83 2.80 -4.86
CA THR A 193 -21.84 3.80 -3.78
C THR A 193 -23.25 4.01 -3.23
N SER A 194 -23.44 5.03 -2.38
CA SER A 194 -24.77 5.51 -1.97
C SER A 194 -25.60 6.07 -3.13
N ASP A 195 -25.03 6.14 -4.32
CA ASP A 195 -25.73 6.46 -5.58
C ASP A 195 -25.67 5.26 -6.52
N SER A 196 -26.82 4.73 -6.93
CA SER A 196 -26.92 3.52 -7.76
C SER A 196 -26.30 3.65 -9.16
N ASP A 197 -26.04 4.87 -9.62
CA ASP A 197 -25.40 5.15 -10.91
C ASP A 197 -23.90 5.37 -10.78
N ILE A 198 -23.36 5.36 -9.55
CA ILE A 198 -21.94 5.58 -9.28
C ILE A 198 -21.32 4.39 -8.55
N HIS A 199 -20.24 3.87 -9.09
CA HIS A 199 -19.41 2.82 -8.50
C HIS A 199 -18.06 3.40 -8.03
N ALA A 200 -17.43 2.74 -7.06
CA ALA A 200 -16.04 3.01 -6.71
C ALA A 200 -15.24 1.71 -6.59
N ILE A 201 -14.01 1.71 -7.10
CA ILE A 201 -13.16 0.51 -7.21
C ILE A 201 -11.71 0.79 -6.84
N GLY A 202 -10.98 -0.27 -6.47
CA GLY A 202 -9.55 -0.21 -6.13
C GLY A 202 -9.29 0.42 -4.77
N ASP A 203 -8.12 1.02 -4.62
CA ASP A 203 -7.59 1.51 -3.33
C ASP A 203 -8.46 2.58 -2.66
N CYS A 204 -9.29 3.29 -3.43
CA CYS A 204 -10.19 4.31 -2.88
C CYS A 204 -11.52 3.76 -2.36
N SER A 205 -11.84 2.48 -2.59
CA SER A 205 -13.11 1.89 -2.20
C SER A 205 -13.05 1.19 -0.84
N ASN A 206 -14.08 1.38 -0.01
CA ASN A 206 -14.31 0.67 1.24
C ASN A 206 -15.52 -0.23 1.06
N HIS A 207 -15.33 -1.55 1.04
CA HIS A 207 -16.34 -2.56 0.69
C HIS A 207 -16.61 -3.54 1.83
N PRO A 208 -17.79 -4.16 1.89
CA PRO A 208 -18.06 -5.23 2.82
C PRO A 208 -17.23 -6.47 2.45
N SER A 209 -16.70 -7.17 3.46
CA SER A 209 -16.08 -8.48 3.30
C SER A 209 -16.92 -9.53 4.01
N PHE A 210 -17.37 -10.53 3.25
CA PHE A 210 -18.11 -11.66 3.82
C PHE A 210 -17.20 -12.57 4.61
N ILE A 211 -15.93 -12.69 4.22
CA ILE A 211 -14.93 -13.52 4.91
C ILE A 211 -14.63 -12.96 6.31
N TYR A 212 -14.44 -11.65 6.42
CA TYR A 212 -14.04 -11.00 7.69
C TYR A 212 -15.22 -10.39 8.45
N GLN A 213 -16.45 -10.48 7.94
CA GLN A 213 -17.67 -9.93 8.55
C GLN A 213 -17.55 -8.45 8.97
N LYS A 214 -16.76 -7.69 8.19
CA LYS A 214 -16.51 -6.25 8.39
C LYS A 214 -16.22 -5.55 7.08
N ARG A 215 -16.25 -4.23 7.11
CA ARG A 215 -15.81 -3.43 5.97
C ARG A 215 -14.29 -3.34 5.94
N ILE A 216 -13.72 -3.43 4.75
CA ILE A 216 -12.27 -3.34 4.51
C ILE A 216 -11.96 -2.46 3.31
N ARG A 217 -10.78 -1.86 3.32
CA ARG A 217 -10.18 -1.16 2.19
C ARG A 217 -8.83 -1.82 1.90
N LEU A 218 -8.63 -2.25 0.68
CA LEU A 218 -7.45 -3.00 0.24
C LEU A 218 -6.66 -2.20 -0.78
N GLU A 219 -5.35 -2.14 -0.60
CA GLU A 219 -4.38 -1.45 -1.45
C GLU A 219 -3.59 -2.47 -2.25
N SER A 220 -4.22 -3.10 -3.24
CA SER A 220 -3.55 -4.12 -4.04
C SER A 220 -4.06 -4.19 -5.47
N VAL A 221 -3.18 -4.52 -6.40
CA VAL A 221 -3.52 -4.74 -7.81
C VAL A 221 -4.59 -5.82 -7.97
N PRO A 222 -4.53 -6.99 -7.27
CA PRO A 222 -5.57 -7.99 -7.36
C PRO A 222 -6.96 -7.49 -6.97
N ASN A 223 -7.05 -6.73 -5.86
CA ASN A 223 -8.30 -6.11 -5.44
C ASN A 223 -8.85 -5.16 -6.51
N ALA A 224 -8.01 -4.25 -7.01
CA ALA A 224 -8.43 -3.28 -8.02
C ALA A 224 -8.96 -3.95 -9.29
N LEU A 225 -8.28 -4.99 -9.78
CA LEU A 225 -8.70 -5.76 -10.96
C LEU A 225 -10.00 -6.54 -10.72
N ALA A 226 -10.15 -7.17 -9.55
CA ALA A 226 -11.34 -7.95 -9.24
C ALA A 226 -12.56 -7.04 -9.07
N GLN A 227 -12.44 -5.93 -8.37
CA GLN A 227 -13.51 -4.95 -8.24
C GLN A 227 -13.90 -4.31 -9.58
N ALA A 228 -12.92 -4.03 -10.46
CA ALA A 228 -13.21 -3.53 -11.81
C ALA A 228 -14.03 -4.54 -12.61
N LYS A 229 -13.73 -5.83 -12.50
CA LYS A 229 -14.52 -6.90 -13.15
C LYS A 229 -15.92 -6.99 -12.57
N THR A 230 -16.07 -6.91 -11.24
CA THR A 230 -17.39 -6.92 -10.57
C THR A 230 -18.24 -5.72 -11.01
N ALA A 231 -17.68 -4.51 -10.99
CA ALA A 231 -18.37 -3.31 -11.47
C ALA A 231 -18.82 -3.44 -12.92
N ALA A 232 -17.92 -3.86 -13.82
CA ALA A 232 -18.24 -4.04 -15.23
C ALA A 232 -19.33 -5.09 -15.46
N LYS A 233 -19.24 -6.25 -14.80
CA LYS A 233 -20.27 -7.31 -14.88
C LYS A 233 -21.64 -6.81 -14.37
N PHE A 234 -21.65 -6.10 -13.23
CA PHE A 234 -22.86 -5.57 -12.65
C PHE A 234 -23.54 -4.54 -13.58
N ILE A 235 -22.76 -3.62 -14.14
CA ILE A 235 -23.26 -2.65 -15.13
C ILE A 235 -23.85 -3.35 -16.37
N CYS A 236 -23.32 -4.51 -16.73
CA CYS A 236 -23.82 -5.34 -17.83
C CYS A 236 -24.94 -6.32 -17.42
N GLY A 237 -25.53 -6.18 -16.22
CA GLY A 237 -26.69 -6.95 -15.77
C GLY A 237 -26.39 -8.22 -14.95
N SER A 238 -25.14 -8.53 -14.64
CA SER A 238 -24.77 -9.66 -13.76
C SER A 238 -24.87 -9.24 -12.30
N GLN A 239 -25.50 -10.06 -11.46
CA GLN A 239 -25.61 -9.84 -10.01
C GLN A 239 -24.62 -10.71 -9.21
N GLN A 240 -23.39 -10.86 -9.70
CA GLN A 240 -22.35 -11.57 -8.98
C GLN A 240 -21.61 -10.62 -8.03
N PRO A 241 -21.68 -10.82 -6.71
CA PRO A 241 -21.03 -9.95 -5.75
C PRO A 241 -19.49 -10.08 -5.79
N TYR A 242 -18.81 -9.08 -5.24
CA TYR A 242 -17.39 -9.13 -4.96
C TYR A 242 -17.15 -9.96 -3.68
N ASP A 243 -16.54 -11.10 -3.82
CA ASP A 243 -16.29 -12.08 -2.74
C ASP A 243 -14.83 -12.59 -2.70
N GLN A 244 -13.93 -11.89 -3.38
CA GLN A 244 -12.55 -12.36 -3.53
C GLN A 244 -11.79 -12.38 -2.21
N VAL A 245 -11.07 -13.48 -1.96
CA VAL A 245 -10.07 -13.54 -0.89
C VAL A 245 -8.97 -12.52 -1.19
N PRO A 246 -8.66 -11.62 -0.26
CA PRO A 246 -7.55 -10.69 -0.42
C PRO A 246 -6.24 -11.45 -0.65
N TRP A 247 -5.45 -10.96 -1.57
CA TRP A 247 -4.09 -11.46 -1.72
C TRP A 247 -3.17 -10.36 -2.23
N PHE A 248 -1.88 -10.52 -1.94
CA PHE A 248 -0.85 -9.53 -2.20
C PHE A 248 0.50 -10.21 -2.43
N TRP A 249 1.47 -9.49 -3.01
CA TRP A 249 2.85 -9.95 -3.10
C TRP A 249 3.82 -8.79 -2.91
N SER A 250 5.05 -9.13 -2.50
CA SER A 250 6.18 -8.23 -2.45
C SER A 250 7.43 -8.97 -2.91
N ASP A 251 8.21 -8.33 -3.77
CA ASP A 251 9.49 -8.84 -4.25
C ASP A 251 10.61 -7.98 -3.64
N GLN A 252 11.46 -8.58 -2.81
CA GLN A 252 12.56 -7.89 -2.14
C GLN A 252 13.84 -8.72 -2.28
N TYR A 253 14.84 -8.20 -2.95
CA TYR A 253 16.05 -8.95 -3.35
C TYR A 253 15.68 -10.14 -4.25
N ASP A 254 16.03 -11.35 -3.80
CA ASP A 254 15.73 -12.65 -4.38
C ASP A 254 14.55 -13.36 -3.69
N ILE A 255 13.84 -12.65 -2.83
CA ILE A 255 12.74 -13.18 -2.01
C ILE A 255 11.40 -12.71 -2.56
N LYS A 256 10.52 -13.66 -2.82
CA LYS A 256 9.12 -13.42 -3.15
C LYS A 256 8.24 -13.75 -1.95
N LEU A 257 7.59 -12.75 -1.40
CA LEU A 257 6.49 -12.93 -0.45
C LEU A 257 5.16 -12.95 -1.20
N GLN A 258 4.32 -13.92 -0.89
CA GLN A 258 2.92 -13.95 -1.34
C GLN A 258 2.04 -14.15 -0.12
N SER A 259 1.10 -13.23 0.09
CA SER A 259 0.15 -13.27 1.20
C SER A 259 -1.24 -13.52 0.67
N VAL A 260 -2.00 -14.38 1.30
CA VAL A 260 -3.42 -14.62 1.05
C VAL A 260 -4.20 -14.57 2.36
N GLY A 261 -5.38 -13.98 2.33
CA GLY A 261 -6.12 -13.63 3.53
C GLY A 261 -5.52 -12.41 4.24
N LEU A 262 -6.10 -12.06 5.38
CA LEU A 262 -5.62 -11.00 6.26
C LEU A 262 -5.23 -11.62 7.61
N ALA A 263 -4.01 -11.39 8.06
CA ALA A 263 -3.49 -11.86 9.35
C ALA A 263 -4.08 -11.03 10.52
N ILE A 264 -5.40 -11.13 10.70
CA ILE A 264 -6.17 -10.42 11.73
C ILE A 264 -7.01 -11.40 12.54
N ASP A 265 -7.16 -11.13 13.81
CA ASP A 265 -8.03 -11.90 14.72
C ASP A 265 -7.73 -13.41 14.75
N TYR A 266 -6.47 -13.84 14.59
CA TYR A 266 -6.04 -15.24 14.64
C TYR A 266 -5.70 -15.68 16.08
N ASP A 267 -5.84 -16.98 16.35
CA ASP A 267 -5.59 -17.57 17.66
C ASP A 267 -4.17 -18.11 17.79
N ARG A 268 -3.63 -18.66 16.70
CA ARG A 268 -2.28 -19.26 16.67
C ARG A 268 -1.63 -19.11 15.30
N VAL A 269 -0.32 -19.30 15.29
CA VAL A 269 0.52 -19.25 14.08
C VAL A 269 1.24 -20.58 13.93
N ILE A 270 1.32 -21.08 12.72
CA ILE A 270 2.09 -22.27 12.35
C ILE A 270 3.11 -21.86 11.31
N LEU A 271 4.39 -22.06 11.60
CA LEU A 271 5.48 -21.95 10.66
C LEU A 271 5.80 -23.34 10.11
N ASP A 272 5.84 -23.49 8.81
CA ASP A 272 6.22 -24.71 8.11
C ASP A 272 7.27 -24.42 7.05
N GLY A 273 8.32 -25.24 6.99
CA GLY A 273 9.46 -25.07 6.12
C GLY A 273 10.70 -24.52 6.85
N ASP A 274 11.64 -23.95 6.09
CA ASP A 274 12.95 -23.55 6.59
C ASP A 274 13.24 -22.07 6.25
N GLU A 275 13.34 -21.25 7.30
CA GLU A 275 13.67 -19.82 7.17
C GLU A 275 15.10 -19.59 6.63
N GLU A 276 16.05 -20.48 6.93
CA GLU A 276 17.46 -20.30 6.50
C GLU A 276 17.60 -20.54 5.00
N SER A 277 16.84 -21.48 4.45
CA SER A 277 16.76 -21.70 3.00
C SER A 277 15.86 -20.70 2.28
N HIS A 278 15.24 -19.76 3.01
CA HIS A 278 14.27 -18.79 2.49
C HIS A 278 13.07 -19.45 1.80
N LYS A 279 12.63 -20.61 2.29
CA LYS A 279 11.48 -21.34 1.73
C LYS A 279 10.60 -21.87 2.85
N PHE A 280 9.58 -21.11 3.19
CA PHE A 280 8.68 -21.45 4.29
C PHE A 280 7.32 -20.74 4.15
N THR A 281 6.38 -21.15 4.97
CA THR A 281 5.07 -20.51 5.11
C THR A 281 4.76 -20.21 6.56
N VAL A 282 3.92 -19.20 6.74
CA VAL A 282 3.36 -18.82 8.04
C VAL A 282 1.85 -18.82 7.90
N SER A 283 1.20 -19.83 8.49
CA SER A 283 -0.25 -19.95 8.51
C SER A 283 -0.83 -19.29 9.76
N TYR A 284 -1.87 -18.49 9.58
CA TYR A 284 -2.62 -17.85 10.65
C TYR A 284 -3.93 -18.60 10.84
N ILE A 285 -4.14 -19.14 12.02
CA ILE A 285 -5.26 -20.04 12.33
C ILE A 285 -6.25 -19.35 13.24
N LYS A 286 -7.54 -19.49 12.96
CA LYS A 286 -8.65 -19.09 13.81
C LYS A 286 -9.69 -20.21 13.85
N ASN A 287 -10.10 -20.64 15.05
CA ASN A 287 -11.07 -21.74 15.21
C ASN A 287 -10.70 -22.97 14.35
N ASP A 288 -9.43 -23.38 14.38
CA ASP A 288 -8.85 -24.48 13.62
C ASP A 288 -8.91 -24.35 12.07
N GLN A 289 -9.24 -23.18 11.54
CA GLN A 289 -9.25 -22.89 10.12
C GLN A 289 -8.15 -21.90 9.74
N ILE A 290 -7.55 -22.07 8.56
CA ILE A 290 -6.59 -21.10 8.02
C ILE A 290 -7.37 -19.86 7.57
N VAL A 291 -7.08 -18.70 8.20
CA VAL A 291 -7.68 -17.40 7.84
C VAL A 291 -6.75 -16.53 7.00
N ALA A 292 -5.44 -16.80 7.07
CA ALA A 292 -4.44 -16.17 6.22
C ALA A 292 -3.18 -17.05 6.14
N LEU A 293 -2.40 -16.82 5.09
CA LEU A 293 -1.08 -17.45 4.93
C LEU A 293 -0.13 -16.47 4.24
N ASP A 294 1.08 -16.39 4.79
CA ASP A 294 2.23 -15.76 4.17
C ASP A 294 3.18 -16.84 3.65
N ALA A 295 3.53 -16.79 2.38
CA ALA A 295 4.41 -17.75 1.71
C ALA A 295 5.67 -17.05 1.22
N VAL A 296 6.82 -17.44 1.74
CA VAL A 296 8.13 -16.99 1.30
C VAL A 296 8.70 -18.03 0.34
N ASN A 297 8.87 -17.65 -0.93
CA ASN A 297 9.34 -18.53 -2.03
C ASN A 297 8.59 -19.88 -2.11
N SER A 298 7.34 -19.93 -1.67
CA SER A 298 6.50 -21.13 -1.56
C SER A 298 5.18 -20.97 -2.33
N PRO A 299 5.24 -20.85 -3.67
CA PRO A 299 4.05 -20.52 -4.49
C PRO A 299 3.01 -21.64 -4.54
N ARG A 300 3.37 -22.89 -4.30
CA ARG A 300 2.41 -24.03 -4.28
C ARG A 300 1.51 -23.92 -3.07
N GLU A 301 2.09 -23.73 -1.91
CA GLU A 301 1.44 -23.57 -0.61
C GLU A 301 0.53 -22.33 -0.61
N PHE A 302 1.00 -21.23 -1.21
CA PHE A 302 0.16 -20.05 -1.45
C PHE A 302 -1.08 -20.37 -2.29
N LEU A 303 -0.93 -21.07 -3.41
CA LEU A 303 -2.05 -21.42 -4.29
C LEU A 303 -3.03 -22.40 -3.63
N GLN A 304 -2.54 -23.31 -2.78
CA GLN A 304 -3.37 -24.21 -2.00
C GLN A 304 -4.19 -23.42 -0.97
N ALA A 305 -3.54 -22.62 -0.13
CA ALA A 305 -4.23 -21.82 0.88
C ALA A 305 -5.26 -20.87 0.26
N LYS A 306 -4.96 -20.32 -0.91
CA LYS A 306 -5.91 -19.46 -1.63
C LYS A 306 -7.20 -20.18 -2.03
N LYS A 307 -7.16 -21.49 -2.26
CA LYS A 307 -8.35 -22.30 -2.54
C LYS A 307 -9.09 -22.70 -1.26
N GLU A 308 -8.36 -22.89 -0.16
CA GLU A 308 -8.93 -23.30 1.13
C GLU A 308 -9.64 -22.16 1.86
N ILE A 309 -9.14 -20.92 1.71
CA ILE A 309 -9.73 -19.71 2.33
C ILE A 309 -10.91 -19.17 1.50
N SER A 310 -11.05 -19.58 0.22
CA SER A 310 -12.05 -19.07 -0.75
C SER A 310 -13.46 -19.60 -0.48
#